data_c4c15e644b136689f11d199e07d2f8ac
#
_entry.id   c4c15e644b136689f11d199e07d2f8ac
#
_cell.length_a   1.000
_cell.length_b   1.000
_cell.length_c   1.000
_cell.angle_alpha   90.00
_cell.angle_beta   90.00
_cell.angle_gamma   90.00
#
_symmetry.space_group_name_H-M   'P 1'
#
loop_
_entity.id
_entity.type
_entity.pdbx_description
1 polymer ?
#
loop_
_entity_poly.entity_id
_entity_poly.type
_entity_poly.pdbx_seq_one_letter_code
_entity_poly.pdbx_strand_id
1 'polypeptide(L)'
;FGDYLDVLQAMPHSLDFLALVPHDPLRMAVMGERALAQEAATPADIAAMQGLLREALQGGAAGFSTGRTDNHRTARGQETPASEASAAELAGLGAAFQGLDRGVVQMVSDFNLLHGPDQFDTEFDLVEGLARASGRPLSLSWMQRDPGGEQWKAMQARVEAAVAQGLPLYLQAASRGIGVINGLDASFHPFMGFPGYKEIAQLPLPARAAALRDPARKARILGQMSERISGDGSAVPPL
;
A
#
# COMPACT_ATOMS: atom_id res chain seq x y z
N PHE A 1 -9.07 7.53 -17.69
CA PHE A 1 -9.17 6.09 -17.37
C PHE A 1 -9.97 5.34 -18.44
N GLY A 2 -10.95 5.98 -19.10
CA GLY A 2 -11.68 5.39 -20.21
C GLY A 2 -10.77 4.90 -21.32
N ASP A 3 -9.88 5.75 -21.82
CA ASP A 3 -8.92 5.39 -22.89
C ASP A 3 -8.06 4.16 -22.51
N TYR A 4 -7.70 4.03 -21.22
CA TYR A 4 -6.98 2.86 -20.73
C TYR A 4 -7.84 1.59 -20.85
N LEU A 5 -9.12 1.65 -20.50
CA LEU A 5 -10.04 0.51 -20.64
C LEU A 5 -10.26 0.15 -22.11
N ASP A 6 -10.36 1.15 -22.99
CA ASP A 6 -10.50 0.94 -24.44
C ASP A 6 -9.28 0.22 -25.03
N VAL A 7 -8.07 0.63 -24.61
CA VAL A 7 -6.83 -0.06 -25.00
C VAL A 7 -6.81 -1.49 -24.50
N LEU A 8 -7.19 -1.73 -23.24
CA LEU A 8 -7.27 -3.08 -22.69
C LEU A 8 -8.27 -3.95 -23.47
N GLN A 9 -9.43 -3.41 -23.77
CA GLN A 9 -10.47 -4.14 -24.52
C GLN A 9 -10.00 -4.49 -25.94
N ALA A 10 -9.21 -3.66 -26.57
CA ALA A 10 -8.69 -3.87 -27.92
C ALA A 10 -7.52 -4.87 -27.97
N MET A 11 -6.89 -5.17 -26.85
CA MET A 11 -5.75 -6.11 -26.80
C MET A 11 -6.23 -7.56 -26.78
N PRO A 12 -5.55 -8.49 -27.48
CA PRO A 12 -5.84 -9.90 -27.34
C PRO A 12 -5.43 -10.40 -25.94
N HIS A 13 -6.32 -11.06 -25.24
CA HIS A 13 -6.08 -11.65 -23.93
C HIS A 13 -6.79 -12.98 -23.79
N SER A 14 -6.26 -13.87 -22.96
CA SER A 14 -6.78 -15.21 -22.71
C SER A 14 -7.55 -15.31 -21.38
N LEU A 15 -7.58 -14.25 -20.59
CA LEU A 15 -8.27 -14.15 -19.30
C LEU A 15 -9.06 -12.86 -19.26
N ASP A 16 -10.25 -12.92 -18.68
CA ASP A 16 -10.99 -11.70 -18.33
C ASP A 16 -10.32 -11.01 -17.16
N PHE A 17 -10.36 -9.68 -17.17
CA PHE A 17 -9.84 -8.89 -16.08
C PHE A 17 -10.69 -7.65 -15.81
N LEU A 18 -10.65 -7.18 -14.58
CA LEU A 18 -11.29 -5.96 -14.11
C LEU A 18 -10.22 -5.01 -13.59
N ALA A 19 -10.32 -3.74 -13.96
CA ALA A 19 -9.37 -2.72 -13.51
C ALA A 19 -9.96 -1.87 -12.39
N LEU A 20 -9.19 -1.74 -11.31
CA LEU A 20 -9.47 -0.78 -10.23
C LEU A 20 -8.70 0.51 -10.50
N VAL A 21 -9.25 1.66 -10.11
CA VAL A 21 -8.53 2.93 -10.11
C VAL A 21 -7.58 2.95 -8.92
N PRO A 22 -6.26 3.01 -9.12
CA PRO A 22 -5.32 3.02 -8.02
C PRO A 22 -5.14 4.43 -7.45
N HIS A 23 -5.01 4.53 -6.12
CA HIS A 23 -4.94 5.81 -5.39
C HIS A 23 -3.67 6.60 -5.72
N ASP A 24 -2.50 5.96 -5.74
CA ASP A 24 -1.23 6.64 -5.99
C ASP A 24 -1.21 7.39 -7.34
N PRO A 25 -1.55 6.77 -8.47
CA PRO A 25 -1.69 7.47 -9.75
C PRO A 25 -2.74 8.57 -9.74
N LEU A 26 -3.84 8.40 -9.00
CA LEU A 26 -4.88 9.42 -8.88
C LEU A 26 -4.35 10.67 -8.16
N ARG A 27 -3.61 10.49 -7.04
CA ARG A 27 -2.92 11.59 -6.36
C ARG A 27 -1.90 12.26 -7.25
N MET A 28 -1.11 11.47 -7.99
CA MET A 28 -0.11 12.00 -8.92
C MET A 28 -0.74 12.84 -10.02
N ALA A 29 -1.88 12.41 -10.56
CA ALA A 29 -2.59 13.14 -11.62
C ALA A 29 -3.09 14.51 -11.15
N VAL A 30 -3.49 14.64 -9.88
CA VAL A 30 -4.05 15.89 -9.32
C VAL A 30 -2.98 16.76 -8.64
N MET A 31 -2.09 16.16 -7.87
CA MET A 31 -1.15 16.88 -7.00
C MET A 31 0.27 16.97 -7.58
N GLY A 32 0.63 16.12 -8.55
CA GLY A 32 1.96 16.11 -9.16
C GLY A 32 3.08 15.88 -8.12
N GLU A 33 4.10 16.73 -8.14
CA GLU A 33 5.25 16.65 -7.22
C GLU A 33 4.86 16.75 -5.73
N ARG A 34 3.76 17.42 -5.42
CA ARG A 34 3.23 17.50 -4.05
C ARG A 34 2.82 16.12 -3.51
N ALA A 35 2.33 15.23 -4.37
CA ALA A 35 2.01 13.85 -4.01
C ALA A 35 3.28 13.06 -3.66
N LEU A 36 4.37 13.25 -4.43
CA LEU A 36 5.67 12.63 -4.14
C LEU A 36 6.30 13.18 -2.86
N ALA A 37 6.06 14.46 -2.57
CA ALA A 37 6.51 15.10 -1.34
C ALA A 37 5.67 14.73 -0.10
N GLN A 38 4.69 13.82 -0.24
CA GLN A 38 3.79 13.39 0.84
C GLN A 38 2.96 14.54 1.45
N GLU A 39 2.71 15.62 0.69
CA GLU A 39 1.87 16.71 1.18
C GLU A 39 0.42 16.24 1.38
N ALA A 40 -0.23 16.75 2.41
CA ALA A 40 -1.64 16.49 2.63
C ALA A 40 -2.49 17.06 1.48
N ALA A 41 -3.45 16.28 0.98
CA ALA A 41 -4.38 16.76 -0.02
C ALA A 41 -5.28 17.87 0.54
N THR A 42 -5.38 18.96 -0.18
CA THR A 42 -6.34 20.04 0.14
C THR A 42 -7.77 19.60 -0.20
N PRO A 43 -8.80 20.28 0.33
CA PRO A 43 -10.19 20.02 -0.07
C PRO A 43 -10.40 20.12 -1.60
N ALA A 44 -9.68 21.00 -2.28
CA ALA A 44 -9.74 21.12 -3.74
C ALA A 44 -9.10 19.92 -4.45
N ASP A 45 -7.96 19.42 -3.95
CA ASP A 45 -7.33 18.21 -4.46
C ASP A 45 -8.26 16.99 -4.28
N ILE A 46 -8.87 16.86 -3.10
CA ILE A 46 -9.82 15.78 -2.80
C ILE A 46 -11.02 15.83 -3.76
N ALA A 47 -11.60 17.01 -3.98
CA ALA A 47 -12.72 17.17 -4.90
C ALA A 47 -12.33 16.82 -6.35
N ALA A 48 -11.13 17.19 -6.78
CA ALA A 48 -10.63 16.87 -8.12
C ALA A 48 -10.40 15.34 -8.26
N MET A 49 -9.76 14.69 -7.29
CA MET A 49 -9.57 13.25 -7.27
C MET A 49 -10.90 12.49 -7.25
N GLN A 50 -11.86 12.96 -6.44
CA GLN A 50 -13.21 12.40 -6.37
C GLN A 50 -13.91 12.45 -7.75
N GLY A 51 -13.78 13.58 -8.44
CA GLY A 51 -14.34 13.77 -9.78
C GLY A 51 -13.77 12.77 -10.80
N LEU A 52 -12.43 12.65 -10.85
CA LEU A 52 -11.74 11.70 -11.73
C LEU A 52 -12.08 10.23 -11.40
N LEU A 53 -12.15 9.89 -10.11
CA LEU A 53 -12.55 8.55 -9.68
C LEU A 53 -13.98 8.26 -10.12
N ARG A 54 -14.89 9.20 -9.93
CA ARG A 54 -16.29 9.04 -10.34
C ARG A 54 -16.44 8.86 -11.85
N GLU A 55 -15.72 9.66 -12.64
CA GLU A 55 -15.67 9.51 -14.10
C GLU A 55 -15.19 8.11 -14.50
N ALA A 56 -14.10 7.65 -13.90
CA ALA A 56 -13.56 6.32 -14.16
C ALA A 56 -14.57 5.20 -13.80
N LEU A 57 -15.26 5.31 -12.66
CA LEU A 57 -16.28 4.35 -12.23
C LEU A 57 -17.47 4.33 -13.22
N GLN A 58 -17.91 5.49 -13.68
CA GLN A 58 -18.96 5.59 -14.70
C GLN A 58 -18.51 5.02 -16.03
N GLY A 59 -17.23 5.20 -16.38
CA GLY A 59 -16.59 4.68 -17.60
C GLY A 59 -16.29 3.19 -17.57
N GLY A 60 -16.56 2.47 -16.47
CA GLY A 60 -16.41 1.01 -16.41
C GLY A 60 -15.31 0.49 -15.48
N ALA A 61 -14.64 1.35 -14.74
CA ALA A 61 -13.73 0.88 -13.68
C ALA A 61 -14.48 0.01 -12.67
N ALA A 62 -13.88 -1.12 -12.28
CA ALA A 62 -14.49 -2.07 -11.35
C ALA A 62 -14.52 -1.57 -9.90
N GLY A 63 -13.77 -0.51 -9.59
CA GLY A 63 -13.72 0.06 -8.26
C GLY A 63 -12.47 0.89 -8.01
N PHE A 64 -12.09 1.00 -6.75
CA PHE A 64 -10.98 1.80 -6.26
C PHE A 64 -10.05 0.96 -5.39
N SER A 65 -8.74 1.18 -5.50
CA SER A 65 -7.76 0.53 -4.64
C SER A 65 -6.84 1.52 -3.95
N THR A 66 -6.56 1.29 -2.68
CA THR A 66 -5.64 2.11 -1.89
C THR A 66 -4.73 1.25 -1.01
N GLY A 67 -3.59 1.81 -0.61
CA GLY A 67 -2.63 1.14 0.25
C GLY A 67 -2.09 2.08 1.32
N ARG A 68 -2.13 1.61 2.57
CA ARG A 68 -1.50 2.24 3.73
C ARG A 68 -0.50 1.24 4.30
N THR A 69 0.65 1.16 3.66
CA THR A 69 1.66 0.16 4.00
C THR A 69 3.06 0.66 3.67
N ASP A 70 3.95 0.44 4.60
CA ASP A 70 5.38 0.72 4.45
C ASP A 70 6.09 -0.22 3.46
N ASN A 71 5.41 -1.28 3.02
CA ASN A 71 5.99 -2.27 2.10
C ASN A 71 5.88 -1.85 0.62
N HIS A 72 5.00 -0.92 0.29
CA HIS A 72 4.90 -0.38 -1.07
C HIS A 72 5.85 0.81 -1.22
N ARG A 73 6.72 0.74 -2.23
CA ARG A 73 7.75 1.75 -2.46
C ARG A 73 7.82 2.16 -3.91
N THR A 74 8.20 3.41 -4.13
CA THR A 74 8.58 3.88 -5.46
C THR A 74 9.86 3.17 -5.92
N ALA A 75 10.19 3.31 -7.20
CA ALA A 75 11.44 2.77 -7.75
C ALA A 75 12.71 3.33 -7.06
N ARG A 76 12.59 4.43 -6.32
CA ARG A 76 13.68 5.06 -5.56
C ARG A 76 13.66 4.65 -4.07
N GLY A 77 12.79 3.73 -3.67
CA GLY A 77 12.65 3.27 -2.27
C GLY A 77 11.88 4.21 -1.35
N GLN A 78 11.29 5.29 -1.89
CA GLN A 78 10.44 6.21 -1.12
C GLN A 78 9.06 5.60 -0.90
N GLU A 79 8.33 6.10 0.09
CA GLU A 79 6.91 5.76 0.30
C GLU A 79 6.06 6.13 -0.92
N THR A 80 4.99 5.37 -1.14
CA THR A 80 4.06 5.67 -2.22
C THR A 80 3.19 6.87 -1.88
N PRO A 81 2.72 7.64 -2.87
CA PRO A 81 2.02 8.90 -2.64
C PRO A 81 0.82 8.82 -1.70
N ALA A 82 0.11 7.70 -1.66
CA ALA A 82 -1.11 7.54 -0.87
C ALA A 82 -0.90 6.87 0.49
N SER A 83 0.34 6.49 0.86
CA SER A 83 0.61 5.72 2.09
C SER A 83 0.07 6.40 3.35
N GLU A 84 0.10 7.73 3.40
CA GLU A 84 -0.37 8.54 4.55
C GLU A 84 -1.63 9.37 4.23
N ALA A 85 -2.45 8.92 3.27
CA ALA A 85 -3.68 9.61 2.91
C ALA A 85 -4.59 9.81 4.14
N SER A 86 -5.11 11.03 4.31
CA SER A 86 -5.91 11.40 5.47
C SER A 86 -7.31 10.75 5.48
N ALA A 87 -7.94 10.70 6.64
CA ALA A 87 -9.33 10.26 6.77
C ALA A 87 -10.29 11.07 5.87
N ALA A 88 -10.07 12.39 5.77
CA ALA A 88 -10.88 13.26 4.91
C ALA A 88 -10.71 12.91 3.42
N GLU A 89 -9.50 12.59 3.00
CA GLU A 89 -9.22 12.17 1.64
C GLU A 89 -9.87 10.83 1.31
N LEU A 90 -9.69 9.82 2.17
CA LEU A 90 -10.32 8.51 2.01
C LEU A 90 -11.85 8.61 1.97
N ALA A 91 -12.45 9.40 2.85
CA ALA A 91 -13.90 9.63 2.86
C ALA A 91 -14.38 10.36 1.59
N GLY A 92 -13.63 11.35 1.12
CA GLY A 92 -13.92 12.08 -0.13
C GLY A 92 -13.89 11.15 -1.35
N LEU A 93 -12.89 10.28 -1.42
CA LEU A 93 -12.80 9.27 -2.48
C LEU A 93 -13.91 8.21 -2.36
N GLY A 94 -14.23 7.77 -1.14
CA GLY A 94 -15.38 6.90 -0.89
C GLY A 94 -16.69 7.52 -1.41
N ALA A 95 -16.89 8.81 -1.25
CA ALA A 95 -18.08 9.50 -1.72
C ALA A 95 -18.23 9.51 -3.26
N ALA A 96 -17.17 9.20 -4.02
CA ALA A 96 -17.27 9.04 -5.48
C ALA A 96 -18.23 7.92 -5.89
N PHE A 97 -18.50 6.95 -5.01
CA PHE A 97 -19.42 5.84 -5.26
C PHE A 97 -20.89 6.18 -5.02
N GLN A 98 -21.20 7.32 -4.42
CA GLN A 98 -22.59 7.68 -4.10
C GLN A 98 -23.49 7.69 -5.33
N GLY A 99 -24.63 6.99 -5.22
CA GLY A 99 -25.59 6.86 -6.33
C GLY A 99 -25.16 5.88 -7.44
N LEU A 100 -24.04 5.20 -7.29
CA LEU A 100 -23.67 4.07 -8.12
C LEU A 100 -24.13 2.76 -7.43
N ASP A 101 -24.58 1.79 -8.21
CA ASP A 101 -25.04 0.47 -7.74
C ASP A 101 -23.95 -0.61 -7.83
N ARG A 102 -22.79 -0.26 -8.34
CA ARG A 102 -21.65 -1.14 -8.63
C ARG A 102 -20.35 -0.61 -8.08
N GLY A 103 -19.33 -1.47 -8.12
CA GLY A 103 -17.97 -1.18 -7.73
C GLY A 103 -17.58 -1.79 -6.38
N VAL A 104 -16.28 -1.98 -6.22
CA VAL A 104 -15.66 -2.50 -5.00
C VAL A 104 -14.54 -1.59 -4.55
N VAL A 105 -14.22 -1.65 -3.28
CA VAL A 105 -13.02 -1.01 -2.71
C VAL A 105 -12.07 -2.11 -2.27
N GLN A 106 -10.78 -1.94 -2.58
CA GLN A 106 -9.74 -2.84 -2.13
C GLN A 106 -8.70 -2.04 -1.35
N MET A 107 -8.31 -2.54 -0.19
CA MET A 107 -7.34 -1.87 0.67
C MET A 107 -6.32 -2.87 1.23
N VAL A 108 -5.08 -2.42 1.28
CA VAL A 108 -4.03 -3.04 2.09
C VAL A 108 -3.59 -2.05 3.16
N SER A 109 -3.41 -2.54 4.40
CA SER A 109 -2.83 -1.76 5.50
C SER A 109 -1.91 -2.65 6.31
N ASP A 110 -0.82 -2.10 6.82
CA ASP A 110 0.00 -2.71 7.86
C ASP A 110 -0.40 -2.24 9.26
N PHE A 111 -1.42 -1.37 9.34
CA PHE A 111 -1.96 -0.83 10.59
C PHE A 111 -0.92 -0.10 11.44
N ASN A 112 0.04 0.54 10.78
CA ASN A 112 1.17 1.21 11.44
C ASN A 112 1.85 0.35 12.51
N LEU A 113 1.94 -0.95 12.25
CA LEU A 113 2.46 -1.97 13.16
C LEU A 113 3.81 -1.59 13.77
N LEU A 114 4.63 -0.89 12.98
CA LEU A 114 5.97 -0.47 13.39
C LEU A 114 5.96 0.78 14.28
N HIS A 115 4.85 1.50 14.34
CA HIS A 115 4.68 2.69 15.17
C HIS A 115 4.06 2.39 16.55
N GLY A 116 3.71 1.14 16.78
CA GLY A 116 3.21 0.64 18.04
C GLY A 116 1.78 0.08 17.98
N PRO A 117 1.40 -0.72 18.99
CA PRO A 117 0.10 -1.38 19.02
C PRO A 117 -1.08 -0.41 19.12
N ASP A 118 -0.89 0.78 19.68
CA ASP A 118 -1.93 1.78 19.87
C ASP A 118 -2.44 2.40 18.55
N GLN A 119 -1.70 2.20 17.44
CA GLN A 119 -2.10 2.70 16.12
C GLN A 119 -3.13 1.83 15.42
N PHE A 120 -3.30 0.57 15.86
CA PHE A 120 -4.17 -0.39 15.18
C PHE A 120 -5.62 0.12 15.08
N ASP A 121 -6.20 0.59 16.18
CA ASP A 121 -7.59 1.05 16.20
C ASP A 121 -7.78 2.30 15.34
N THR A 122 -6.87 3.27 15.44
CA THR A 122 -6.90 4.48 14.62
C THR A 122 -6.85 4.17 13.12
N GLU A 123 -5.96 3.27 12.71
CA GLU A 123 -5.84 2.85 11.32
C GLU A 123 -7.06 2.02 10.86
N PHE A 124 -7.64 1.21 11.75
CA PHE A 124 -8.84 0.47 11.42
C PHE A 124 -10.07 1.38 11.27
N ASP A 125 -10.15 2.46 12.02
CA ASP A 125 -11.21 3.48 11.88
C ASP A 125 -11.19 4.12 10.48
N LEU A 126 -10.02 4.24 9.84
CA LEU A 126 -9.91 4.69 8.43
C LEU A 126 -10.54 3.68 7.46
N VAL A 127 -10.35 2.38 7.70
CA VAL A 127 -10.97 1.31 6.90
C VAL A 127 -12.50 1.39 7.00
N GLU A 128 -13.03 1.48 8.23
CA GLU A 128 -14.47 1.61 8.44
C GLU A 128 -15.02 2.92 7.86
N GLY A 129 -14.28 4.02 8.00
CA GLY A 129 -14.63 5.31 7.43
C GLY A 129 -14.77 5.27 5.91
N LEU A 130 -13.82 4.63 5.23
CA LEU A 130 -13.86 4.44 3.78
C LEU A 130 -15.02 3.52 3.36
N ALA A 131 -15.25 2.43 4.10
CA ALA A 131 -16.37 1.51 3.84
C ALA A 131 -17.72 2.23 3.98
N ARG A 132 -17.90 3.03 5.04
CA ARG A 132 -19.12 3.83 5.25
C ARG A 132 -19.32 4.87 4.15
N ALA A 133 -18.27 5.61 3.80
CA ALA A 133 -18.33 6.67 2.78
C ALA A 133 -18.64 6.12 1.39
N SER A 134 -18.08 4.96 1.04
CA SER A 134 -18.32 4.34 -0.27
C SER A 134 -19.65 3.58 -0.35
N GLY A 135 -20.12 3.02 0.76
CA GLY A 135 -21.25 2.10 0.78
C GLY A 135 -21.05 0.86 -0.09
N ARG A 136 -19.79 0.52 -0.40
CA ARG A 136 -19.42 -0.59 -1.30
C ARG A 136 -18.69 -1.69 -0.54
N PRO A 137 -18.72 -2.94 -1.06
CA PRO A 137 -17.88 -4.00 -0.54
C PRO A 137 -16.42 -3.55 -0.47
N LEU A 138 -15.81 -3.65 0.71
CA LEU A 138 -14.41 -3.35 0.91
C LEU A 138 -13.65 -4.63 1.24
N SER A 139 -12.72 -4.99 0.37
CA SER A 139 -11.81 -6.11 0.56
C SER A 139 -10.53 -5.64 1.22
N LEU A 140 -10.19 -6.22 2.36
CA LEU A 140 -9.01 -5.89 3.16
C LEU A 140 -8.05 -7.07 3.16
N SER A 141 -6.78 -6.84 2.80
CA SER A 141 -5.76 -7.88 2.87
C SER A 141 -5.56 -8.35 4.30
N TRP A 142 -5.64 -9.66 4.50
CA TRP A 142 -5.54 -10.30 5.81
C TRP A 142 -4.40 -11.30 5.83
N MET A 143 -3.42 -11.02 6.67
CA MET A 143 -2.24 -11.86 6.80
C MET A 143 -1.67 -11.81 8.22
N GLN A 144 -1.06 -12.90 8.63
CA GLN A 144 -0.22 -12.92 9.82
C GLN A 144 1.14 -12.28 9.48
N ARG A 145 1.57 -11.36 10.33
CA ARG A 145 2.89 -10.73 10.24
C ARG A 145 3.66 -11.05 11.50
N ASP A 146 4.92 -11.48 11.35
CA ASP A 146 5.74 -11.89 12.50
C ASP A 146 5.90 -10.77 13.54
N PRO A 147 6.16 -9.49 13.17
CA PRO A 147 6.22 -8.40 14.15
C PRO A 147 4.87 -8.12 14.83
N GLY A 148 3.77 -8.50 14.20
CA GLY A 148 2.40 -8.21 14.66
C GLY A 148 1.82 -9.23 15.62
N GLY A 149 2.49 -10.37 15.84
CA GLY A 149 1.98 -11.40 16.73
C GLY A 149 0.53 -11.78 16.41
N GLU A 150 -0.38 -11.51 17.34
CA GLU A 150 -1.81 -11.84 17.24
C GLU A 150 -2.68 -10.74 16.56
N GLN A 151 -2.07 -9.70 15.98
CA GLN A 151 -2.82 -8.59 15.34
C GLN A 151 -3.84 -9.08 14.30
N TRP A 152 -3.55 -10.16 13.58
CA TRP A 152 -4.47 -10.74 12.62
C TRP A 152 -5.80 -11.20 13.25
N LYS A 153 -5.79 -11.64 14.52
CA LYS A 153 -7.02 -11.97 15.27
C LYS A 153 -7.80 -10.72 15.65
N ALA A 154 -7.10 -9.65 16.07
CA ALA A 154 -7.72 -8.38 16.35
C ALA A 154 -8.40 -7.80 15.10
N MET A 155 -7.74 -7.90 13.93
CA MET A 155 -8.31 -7.50 12.65
C MET A 155 -9.58 -8.31 12.32
N GLN A 156 -9.53 -9.63 12.50
CA GLN A 156 -10.70 -10.48 12.30
C GLN A 156 -11.86 -10.06 13.18
N ALA A 157 -11.62 -9.90 14.48
CA ALA A 157 -12.65 -9.50 15.44
C ALA A 157 -13.28 -8.13 15.10
N ARG A 158 -12.46 -7.15 14.68
CA ARG A 158 -12.96 -5.83 14.25
C ARG A 158 -13.80 -5.94 12.98
N VAL A 159 -13.39 -6.75 11.99
CA VAL A 159 -14.18 -6.97 10.77
C VAL A 159 -15.50 -7.67 11.10
N GLU A 160 -15.50 -8.71 11.93
CA GLU A 160 -16.73 -9.40 12.36
C GLU A 160 -17.70 -8.43 13.06
N ALA A 161 -17.19 -7.56 13.94
CA ALA A 161 -18.01 -6.54 14.60
C ALA A 161 -18.56 -5.50 13.62
N ALA A 162 -17.79 -5.06 12.64
CA ALA A 162 -18.23 -4.13 11.60
C ALA A 162 -19.28 -4.75 10.68
N VAL A 163 -19.10 -6.00 10.29
CA VAL A 163 -20.09 -6.77 9.50
C VAL A 163 -21.40 -6.95 10.27
N ALA A 164 -21.34 -7.24 11.56
CA ALA A 164 -22.54 -7.32 12.41
C ALA A 164 -23.31 -5.98 12.48
N GLN A 165 -22.63 -4.86 12.24
CA GLN A 165 -23.22 -3.52 12.13
C GLN A 165 -23.66 -3.16 10.70
N GLY A 166 -23.57 -4.11 9.76
CA GLY A 166 -24.00 -3.92 8.37
C GLY A 166 -22.95 -3.32 7.43
N LEU A 167 -21.68 -3.20 7.85
CA LEU A 167 -20.62 -2.77 6.94
C LEU A 167 -20.16 -3.95 6.07
N PRO A 168 -20.09 -3.79 4.75
CA PRO A 168 -19.71 -4.87 3.83
C PRO A 168 -18.18 -5.02 3.76
N LEU A 169 -17.53 -5.42 4.85
CA LEU A 169 -16.10 -5.70 4.94
C LEU A 169 -15.82 -7.18 4.67
N TYR A 170 -14.74 -7.44 3.94
CA TYR A 170 -14.30 -8.78 3.58
C TYR A 170 -12.81 -8.92 3.84
N LEU A 171 -12.41 -9.98 4.52
CA LEU A 171 -11.02 -10.35 4.70
C LEU A 171 -10.54 -11.21 3.54
N GLN A 172 -9.42 -10.84 2.94
CA GLN A 172 -8.82 -11.58 1.84
C GLN A 172 -7.50 -12.20 2.28
N ALA A 173 -7.53 -13.49 2.55
CA ALA A 173 -6.35 -14.29 2.84
C ALA A 173 -5.71 -14.78 1.54
N ALA A 174 -4.37 -14.81 1.51
CA ALA A 174 -3.67 -15.49 0.42
C ALA A 174 -3.91 -17.00 0.50
N SER A 175 -4.08 -17.63 -0.67
CA SER A 175 -4.29 -19.09 -0.77
C SER A 175 -3.02 -19.92 -0.50
N ARG A 176 -1.88 -19.26 -0.31
CA ARG A 176 -0.56 -19.85 -0.09
C ARG A 176 0.33 -18.89 0.70
N GLY A 177 1.46 -19.39 1.17
CA GLY A 177 2.51 -18.54 1.76
C GLY A 177 2.95 -17.45 0.78
N ILE A 178 3.23 -16.27 1.30
CA ILE A 178 3.72 -15.13 0.52
C ILE A 178 5.23 -15.29 0.37
N GLY A 179 5.67 -15.55 -0.86
CA GLY A 179 7.08 -15.62 -1.21
C GLY A 179 7.53 -14.34 -1.92
N VAL A 180 8.65 -13.78 -1.50
CA VAL A 180 9.25 -12.59 -2.12
C VAL A 180 10.65 -12.92 -2.60
N ILE A 181 10.95 -12.61 -3.87
CA ILE A 181 12.30 -12.71 -4.41
C ILE A 181 12.89 -11.30 -4.39
N ASN A 182 13.94 -11.11 -3.60
CA ASN A 182 14.65 -9.86 -3.48
C ASN A 182 16.02 -9.92 -4.17
N GLY A 183 16.51 -8.77 -4.61
CA GLY A 183 17.85 -8.62 -5.17
C GLY A 183 18.47 -7.30 -4.74
N LEU A 184 19.78 -7.21 -4.78
CA LEU A 184 20.53 -6.00 -4.39
C LEU A 184 20.20 -4.78 -5.27
N ASP A 185 19.55 -4.98 -6.40
CA ASP A 185 19.14 -3.93 -7.33
C ASP A 185 17.63 -3.63 -7.23
N ALA A 186 16.92 -4.32 -6.35
CA ALA A 186 15.54 -4.03 -6.05
C ALA A 186 15.45 -2.76 -5.19
N SER A 187 14.32 -2.05 -5.30
CA SER A 187 14.01 -0.89 -4.46
C SER A 187 13.85 -1.25 -2.98
N PHE A 188 13.70 -2.53 -2.69
CA PHE A 188 13.58 -3.08 -1.34
C PHE A 188 14.32 -4.42 -1.24
N HIS A 189 15.18 -4.58 -0.22
CA HIS A 189 15.85 -5.83 0.09
C HIS A 189 16.34 -5.85 1.56
N PRO A 190 16.58 -7.03 2.16
CA PRO A 190 16.85 -7.18 3.60
C PRO A 190 18.06 -6.40 4.13
N PHE A 191 19.00 -6.00 3.29
CA PHE A 191 20.25 -5.35 3.74
C PHE A 191 20.17 -3.83 3.81
N MET A 192 19.13 -3.20 3.30
CA MET A 192 19.04 -1.74 3.14
C MET A 192 19.28 -0.96 4.44
N GLY A 193 18.76 -1.47 5.56
CA GLY A 193 18.87 -0.85 6.87
C GLY A 193 20.21 -1.03 7.58
N PHE A 194 21.09 -1.89 7.09
CA PHE A 194 22.33 -2.18 7.79
C PHE A 194 23.43 -1.13 7.49
N PRO A 195 24.07 -0.53 8.53
CA PRO A 195 25.13 0.46 8.32
C PRO A 195 26.23 -0.06 7.40
N GLY A 196 26.68 -1.29 7.58
CA GLY A 196 27.71 -1.91 6.74
C GLY A 196 27.31 -2.10 5.27
N TYR A 197 26.01 -2.16 4.97
CA TYR A 197 25.52 -2.14 3.60
C TYR A 197 25.42 -0.71 3.04
N LYS A 198 24.96 0.25 3.83
CA LYS A 198 24.83 1.65 3.40
C LYS A 198 26.14 2.23 2.86
N GLU A 199 27.29 1.80 3.40
CA GLU A 199 28.62 2.19 2.91
C GLU A 199 28.88 1.84 1.44
N ILE A 200 28.21 0.80 0.93
CA ILE A 200 28.41 0.29 -0.43
C ILE A 200 27.15 0.45 -1.30
N ALA A 201 26.07 0.97 -0.77
CA ALA A 201 24.77 1.04 -1.45
C ALA A 201 24.84 1.80 -2.79
N GLN A 202 25.71 2.79 -2.90
CA GLN A 202 25.88 3.62 -4.10
C GLN A 202 26.85 3.02 -5.14
N LEU A 203 27.50 1.90 -4.83
CA LEU A 203 28.39 1.24 -5.79
C LEU A 203 27.55 0.56 -6.90
N PRO A 204 28.10 0.42 -8.13
CA PRO A 204 27.50 -0.41 -9.15
C PRO A 204 27.27 -1.85 -8.65
N LEU A 205 26.20 -2.51 -9.12
CA LEU A 205 25.79 -3.83 -8.66
C LEU A 205 26.93 -4.87 -8.61
N PRO A 206 27.82 -5.00 -9.62
CA PRO A 206 28.94 -5.95 -9.54
C PRO A 206 29.89 -5.66 -8.37
N ALA A 207 30.16 -4.38 -8.08
CA ALA A 207 31.03 -3.97 -6.99
C ALA A 207 30.37 -4.20 -5.62
N ARG A 208 29.05 -3.93 -5.49
CA ARG A 208 28.27 -4.29 -4.28
C ARG A 208 28.32 -5.79 -4.01
N ALA A 209 28.08 -6.59 -5.05
CA ALA A 209 28.15 -8.05 -4.94
C ALA A 209 29.54 -8.55 -4.56
N ALA A 210 30.60 -7.96 -5.10
CA ALA A 210 31.97 -8.28 -4.72
C ALA A 210 32.28 -7.91 -3.26
N ALA A 211 31.87 -6.70 -2.84
CA ALA A 211 32.06 -6.25 -1.46
C ALA A 211 31.32 -7.10 -0.42
N LEU A 212 30.15 -7.64 -0.75
CA LEU A 212 29.38 -8.53 0.12
C LEU A 212 29.97 -9.94 0.22
N ARG A 213 30.85 -10.34 -0.71
CA ARG A 213 31.61 -11.60 -0.61
C ARG A 213 32.79 -11.54 0.37
N ASP A 214 33.19 -10.34 0.79
CA ASP A 214 34.21 -10.16 1.82
C ASP A 214 33.72 -10.73 3.17
N PRO A 215 34.42 -11.74 3.74
CA PRO A 215 34.01 -12.36 5.00
C PRO A 215 33.93 -11.38 6.18
N ALA A 216 34.84 -10.41 6.23
CA ALA A 216 34.87 -9.41 7.30
C ALA A 216 33.65 -8.48 7.22
N ARG A 217 33.28 -8.02 6.03
CA ARG A 217 32.06 -7.22 5.80
C ARG A 217 30.82 -8.04 6.11
N LYS A 218 30.74 -9.28 5.65
CA LYS A 218 29.63 -10.18 5.96
C LYS A 218 29.44 -10.34 7.47
N ALA A 219 30.50 -10.63 8.22
CA ALA A 219 30.45 -10.78 9.67
C ALA A 219 29.99 -9.48 10.34
N ARG A 220 30.48 -8.33 9.88
CA ARG A 220 30.07 -7.02 10.39
C ARG A 220 28.58 -6.76 10.16
N ILE A 221 28.07 -6.96 8.95
CA ILE A 221 26.64 -6.75 8.63
C ILE A 221 25.76 -7.67 9.50
N LEU A 222 26.10 -8.95 9.60
CA LEU A 222 25.31 -9.91 10.37
C LEU A 222 25.37 -9.66 11.89
N GLY A 223 26.39 -8.93 12.37
CA GLY A 223 26.51 -8.51 13.77
C GLY A 223 25.86 -7.17 14.09
N GLN A 224 25.30 -6.46 13.10
CA GLN A 224 24.65 -5.18 13.27
C GLN A 224 23.15 -5.32 13.46
N MET A 225 22.53 -4.32 14.10
CA MET A 225 21.08 -4.12 14.01
C MET A 225 20.75 -3.31 12.75
N SER A 226 19.65 -3.67 12.09
CA SER A 226 19.11 -2.87 11.01
C SER A 226 18.65 -1.54 11.56
N GLU A 227 19.10 -0.44 10.99
CA GLU A 227 18.58 0.89 11.30
C GLU A 227 17.28 1.08 10.52
N ARG A 228 16.34 1.81 11.14
CA ARG A 228 15.20 2.30 10.41
C ARG A 228 15.69 3.26 9.33
N ILE A 229 15.34 2.99 8.08
CA ILE A 229 15.66 3.89 6.98
C ILE A 229 14.56 4.94 6.98
N SER A 230 14.91 6.19 7.26
CA SER A 230 13.98 7.31 7.23
C SER A 230 13.29 7.39 5.86
N GLY A 231 11.97 7.38 5.84
CA GLY A 231 11.17 7.45 4.62
C GLY A 231 10.98 6.15 3.85
N ASP A 232 11.50 5.03 4.34
CA ASP A 232 11.25 3.74 3.72
C ASP A 232 10.41 2.78 4.58
N GLY A 233 9.99 3.20 5.77
CA GLY A 233 9.15 2.43 6.69
C GLY A 233 9.58 0.99 6.95
N SER A 234 10.65 0.56 6.35
CA SER A 234 11.12 -0.79 6.43
C SER A 234 11.80 -1.06 7.75
N ALA A 235 11.05 -1.46 8.75
CA ALA A 235 11.56 -2.45 9.64
C ALA A 235 11.46 -3.79 8.90
N VAL A 236 12.39 -4.06 8.02
CA VAL A 236 12.64 -5.46 7.68
C VAL A 236 13.25 -6.05 8.94
N PRO A 237 12.57 -6.98 9.61
CA PRO A 237 13.18 -7.66 10.74
C PRO A 237 14.49 -8.27 10.26
N PRO A 238 15.55 -8.26 11.08
CA PRO A 238 16.73 -9.04 10.77
C PRO A 238 16.26 -10.48 10.56
N LEU A 239 16.66 -11.05 9.43
CA LEU A 239 16.47 -12.45 9.13
C LEU A 239 17.19 -13.31 10.17
#